data_d573e399bdf99dfb18813993a977dd20
#
_entry.id   d573e399bdf99dfb18813993a977dd20
#
_cell.length_a   1.000
_cell.length_b   1.000
_cell.length_c   1.000
_cell.angle_alpha   90.00
_cell.angle_beta   90.00
_cell.angle_gamma   90.00
#
_symmetry.space_group_name_H-M   'P 1'
#
loop_
_entity.id
_entity.type
_entity.pdbx_description
1 polymer ?
#
loop_
_entity_poly.entity_id
_entity_poly.type
_entity_poly.pdbx_seq_one_letter_code
_entity_poly.pdbx_strand_id
1 'polypeptide(L)'
;MRQIFPADPAGPEIGQAVPGETGAAVPPAVVALAGLYAYPAAGTRPEPWLRANMVASADGAASLAGRSGGLSGAADRLVFSVLRSLADVILVGASTARVERYRPVAGREIWAALRNGRAPTPPIAVVTRELGLDPDGPLLAGAPPEARTIVLTTAAAPAARRAAAARHAEVVVAGPDRLTPATIIGALAERGYRRLLTEGGPSLLTQFNEAGLLDDLCLTISPVLEGGWAGRIHAAPAAADQGGPAGPGAAAGPGTAARLRLAHVLEDDGSLLCRYLRGTS
;
A
#
# COMPACT_ATOMS: atom_id res chain seq x y z
N MET A 1 -4.46 -14.30 -16.69
CA MET A 1 -4.00 -12.89 -16.76
C MET A 1 -3.12 -12.71 -17.98
N ARG A 2 -3.39 -11.73 -18.81
CA ARG A 2 -2.71 -11.45 -20.08
C ARG A 2 -2.20 -10.01 -20.09
N GLN A 3 -0.96 -9.79 -20.56
CA GLN A 3 -0.43 -8.45 -20.77
C GLN A 3 -0.99 -7.87 -22.07
N ILE A 4 -1.66 -6.72 -21.98
CA ILE A 4 -2.27 -6.03 -23.12
C ILE A 4 -1.55 -4.73 -23.50
N PHE A 5 -0.67 -4.22 -22.61
CA PHE A 5 0.18 -3.06 -22.90
C PHE A 5 1.53 -3.15 -22.12
N PRO A 6 2.69 -2.89 -22.76
CA PRO A 6 2.85 -3.04 -24.22
C PRO A 6 2.36 -4.42 -24.66
N ALA A 7 1.85 -4.54 -25.88
CA ALA A 7 1.35 -5.82 -26.37
C ALA A 7 2.46 -6.86 -26.38
N ASP A 8 2.25 -7.98 -25.71
CA ASP A 8 3.15 -9.14 -25.72
C ASP A 8 2.33 -10.39 -26.10
N PRO A 9 2.14 -10.63 -27.41
CA PRO A 9 1.35 -11.76 -27.87
C PRO A 9 2.00 -13.13 -27.58
N ALA A 10 3.29 -13.15 -27.27
CA ALA A 10 4.05 -14.36 -26.91
C ALA A 10 4.28 -14.48 -25.39
N GLY A 11 3.81 -13.51 -24.61
CA GLY A 11 3.96 -13.50 -23.16
C GLY A 11 3.25 -14.68 -22.50
N PRO A 12 3.78 -15.23 -21.41
CA PRO A 12 3.17 -16.35 -20.72
C PRO A 12 1.80 -15.94 -20.16
N GLU A 13 0.79 -16.78 -20.36
CA GLU A 13 -0.44 -16.67 -19.58
C GLU A 13 -0.12 -16.86 -18.09
N ILE A 14 -0.38 -15.84 -17.30
CA ILE A 14 -0.19 -15.89 -15.86
C ILE A 14 -1.43 -16.54 -15.27
N GLY A 15 -1.36 -17.85 -15.03
CA GLY A 15 -2.44 -18.62 -14.43
C GLY A 15 -2.74 -18.24 -12.98
N GLN A 16 -3.81 -18.77 -12.45
CA GLN A 16 -4.16 -18.62 -11.03
C GLN A 16 -3.16 -19.42 -10.19
N ALA A 17 -2.35 -18.71 -9.41
CA ALA A 17 -1.40 -19.32 -8.47
C ALA A 17 -1.69 -18.77 -7.06
N VAL A 18 -1.59 -19.62 -6.05
CA VAL A 18 -1.86 -19.27 -4.64
C VAL A 18 -0.53 -19.33 -3.88
N PRO A 19 -0.12 -18.27 -3.14
CA PRO A 19 1.06 -18.31 -2.28
C PRO A 19 0.80 -19.22 -1.07
N GLY A 20 1.87 -19.77 -0.49
CA GLY A 20 1.80 -20.38 0.85
C GLY A 20 2.12 -21.85 0.97
N GLU A 21 2.48 -22.56 -0.09
CA GLU A 21 3.10 -23.87 0.06
C GLU A 21 4.58 -23.70 0.45
N THR A 22 4.89 -23.99 1.70
CA THR A 22 6.26 -23.91 2.24
C THR A 22 7.15 -24.90 1.49
N GLY A 23 8.14 -24.41 0.74
CA GLY A 23 9.10 -25.22 0.01
C GLY A 23 8.76 -25.46 -1.47
N ALA A 24 7.62 -25.08 -1.96
CA ALA A 24 7.31 -25.12 -3.38
C ALA A 24 8.09 -24.07 -4.17
N ALA A 25 8.60 -24.44 -5.35
CA ALA A 25 9.21 -23.48 -6.28
C ALA A 25 8.17 -22.44 -6.71
N VAL A 26 8.58 -21.16 -6.78
CA VAL A 26 7.69 -20.11 -7.30
C VAL A 26 7.33 -20.45 -8.75
N PRO A 27 6.03 -20.49 -9.10
CA PRO A 27 5.63 -20.77 -10.47
C PRO A 27 6.28 -19.80 -11.46
N PRO A 28 6.73 -20.25 -12.65
CA PRO A 28 7.35 -19.36 -13.65
C PRO A 28 6.52 -18.12 -13.99
N ALA A 29 5.20 -18.27 -14.02
CA ALA A 29 4.25 -17.17 -14.23
C ALA A 29 4.33 -16.11 -13.12
N VAL A 30 4.51 -16.52 -11.88
CA VAL A 30 4.68 -15.59 -10.73
C VAL A 30 6.05 -14.91 -10.77
N VAL A 31 7.10 -15.62 -11.23
CA VAL A 31 8.43 -15.02 -11.44
C VAL A 31 8.35 -13.93 -12.52
N ALA A 32 7.68 -14.24 -13.64
CA ALA A 32 7.45 -13.25 -14.70
C ALA A 32 6.67 -12.04 -14.20
N LEU A 33 5.60 -12.28 -13.44
CA LEU A 33 4.81 -11.21 -12.82
C LEU A 33 5.67 -10.36 -11.87
N ALA A 34 6.49 -10.99 -11.01
CA ALA A 34 7.41 -10.28 -10.13
C ALA A 34 8.43 -9.43 -10.91
N GLY A 35 8.85 -9.87 -12.08
CA GLY A 35 9.70 -9.09 -13.01
C GLY A 35 9.00 -7.83 -13.51
N LEU A 36 7.72 -7.92 -13.89
CA LEU A 36 6.92 -6.76 -14.32
C LEU A 36 6.76 -5.72 -13.21
N TYR A 37 6.75 -6.14 -11.95
CA TYR A 37 6.62 -5.27 -10.77
C TYR A 37 7.94 -5.07 -10.02
N ALA A 38 9.09 -5.40 -10.62
CA ALA A 38 10.37 -5.20 -9.95
C ALA A 38 10.56 -3.73 -9.52
N TYR A 39 11.15 -3.54 -8.34
CA TYR A 39 11.68 -2.24 -7.93
C TYR A 39 12.96 -1.93 -8.71
N PRO A 40 13.35 -0.66 -8.86
CA PRO A 40 14.66 -0.30 -9.39
C PRO A 40 15.78 -1.04 -8.66
N ALA A 41 16.87 -1.31 -9.36
CA ALA A 41 18.03 -1.97 -8.77
C ALA A 41 18.56 -1.18 -7.57
N ALA A 42 19.06 -1.89 -6.56
CA ALA A 42 19.64 -1.27 -5.38
C ALA A 42 20.79 -0.34 -5.80
N GLY A 43 20.85 0.85 -5.19
CA GLY A 43 21.90 1.84 -5.46
C GLY A 43 21.68 2.72 -6.70
N THR A 44 20.58 2.53 -7.47
CA THR A 44 20.28 3.43 -8.59
C THR A 44 19.82 4.81 -8.15
N ARG A 45 19.35 4.94 -6.92
CA ARG A 45 19.00 6.22 -6.26
C ARG A 45 19.20 6.09 -4.75
N PRO A 46 19.54 7.21 -4.06
CA PRO A 46 19.73 7.21 -2.60
C PRO A 46 18.40 7.11 -1.83
N GLU A 47 17.30 7.68 -2.36
CA GLU A 47 16.00 7.72 -1.70
C GLU A 47 15.25 6.38 -1.85
N PRO A 48 14.40 6.04 -0.87
CA PRO A 48 13.47 4.93 -1.00
C PRO A 48 12.54 5.10 -2.21
N TRP A 49 12.10 3.98 -2.77
CA TRP A 49 11.06 3.93 -3.80
C TRP A 49 9.71 3.68 -3.16
N LEU A 50 8.78 4.62 -3.33
CA LEU A 50 7.42 4.49 -2.84
C LEU A 50 6.48 4.05 -3.95
N ARG A 51 5.93 2.86 -3.79
CA ARG A 51 4.85 2.30 -4.62
C ARG A 51 3.54 2.37 -3.87
N ALA A 52 2.45 2.73 -4.57
CA ALA A 52 1.10 2.54 -4.08
C ALA A 52 0.43 1.35 -4.78
N ASN A 53 -0.38 0.58 -4.05
CA ASN A 53 -1.31 -0.39 -4.61
C ASN A 53 -2.73 -0.07 -4.21
N MET A 54 -3.60 0.13 -5.20
CA MET A 54 -4.99 0.53 -5.00
C MET A 54 -5.90 -0.28 -5.94
N VAL A 55 -7.16 -0.39 -5.54
CA VAL A 55 -8.23 -0.93 -6.39
C VAL A 55 -9.36 0.09 -6.49
N ALA A 56 -9.99 0.18 -7.64
CA ALA A 56 -11.17 1.00 -7.87
C ALA A 56 -12.18 0.26 -8.75
N SER A 57 -13.45 0.64 -8.65
CA SER A 57 -14.47 0.25 -9.62
C SER A 57 -14.25 0.95 -10.98
N ALA A 58 -14.95 0.52 -12.01
CA ALA A 58 -14.89 1.13 -13.34
C ALA A 58 -15.34 2.61 -13.35
N ASP A 59 -16.20 3.00 -12.43
CA ASP A 59 -16.64 4.39 -12.21
C ASP A 59 -15.80 5.14 -11.14
N GLY A 60 -14.73 4.53 -10.64
CA GLY A 60 -13.71 5.18 -9.81
C GLY A 60 -13.95 5.12 -8.30
N ALA A 61 -14.90 4.33 -7.81
CA ALA A 61 -15.11 4.13 -6.38
C ALA A 61 -13.98 3.29 -5.76
N ALA A 62 -13.47 3.71 -4.62
CA ALA A 62 -12.38 3.02 -3.89
C ALA A 62 -12.88 1.92 -2.94
N SER A 63 -14.17 1.74 -2.82
CA SER A 63 -14.78 0.72 -1.96
C SER A 63 -16.15 0.30 -2.47
N LEU A 64 -16.54 -0.92 -2.13
CA LEU A 64 -17.89 -1.46 -2.29
C LEU A 64 -18.39 -1.81 -0.88
N ALA A 65 -19.56 -1.27 -0.50
CA ALA A 65 -20.08 -1.42 0.86
C ALA A 65 -19.06 -1.03 1.96
N GLY A 66 -18.28 0.02 1.72
CA GLY A 66 -17.30 0.57 2.67
C GLY A 66 -15.97 -0.19 2.78
N ARG A 67 -15.72 -1.18 1.93
CA ARG A 67 -14.47 -1.96 1.90
C ARG A 67 -13.95 -2.15 0.49
N SER A 68 -12.61 -2.24 0.36
CA SER A 68 -11.94 -2.48 -0.91
C SER A 68 -12.08 -3.94 -1.39
N GLY A 69 -12.22 -4.89 -0.46
CA GLY A 69 -12.24 -6.33 -0.76
C GLY A 69 -13.33 -6.78 -1.72
N GLY A 70 -14.47 -6.04 -1.81
CA GLY A 70 -15.53 -6.32 -2.78
C GLY A 70 -15.16 -6.00 -4.24
N LEU A 71 -14.12 -5.19 -4.45
CA LEU A 71 -13.59 -4.83 -5.77
C LEU A 71 -12.44 -5.75 -6.21
N SER A 72 -11.84 -6.49 -5.27
CA SER A 72 -10.64 -7.29 -5.49
C SER A 72 -10.99 -8.68 -6.04
N GLY A 73 -10.59 -8.97 -7.27
CA GLY A 73 -10.68 -10.28 -7.92
C GLY A 73 -9.48 -11.19 -7.62
N ALA A 74 -9.44 -12.37 -8.25
CA ALA A 74 -8.35 -13.33 -8.07
C ALA A 74 -7.01 -12.77 -8.58
N ALA A 75 -7.02 -12.10 -9.74
CA ALA A 75 -5.83 -11.48 -10.32
C ALA A 75 -5.28 -10.35 -9.44
N ASP A 76 -6.15 -9.50 -8.91
CA ASP A 76 -5.76 -8.43 -7.99
C ASP A 76 -5.10 -9.01 -6.73
N ARG A 77 -5.69 -10.04 -6.12
CA ARG A 77 -5.08 -10.72 -4.96
C ARG A 77 -3.73 -11.34 -5.26
N LEU A 78 -3.54 -11.90 -6.47
CA LEU A 78 -2.25 -12.43 -6.90
C LEU A 78 -1.20 -11.31 -7.02
N VAL A 79 -1.52 -10.22 -7.72
CA VAL A 79 -0.65 -9.04 -7.82
C VAL A 79 -0.35 -8.49 -6.43
N PHE A 80 -1.35 -8.34 -5.58
CA PHE A 80 -1.21 -7.88 -4.20
C PHE A 80 -0.18 -8.72 -3.41
N SER A 81 -0.26 -10.06 -3.50
CA SER A 81 0.67 -10.96 -2.85
C SER A 81 2.10 -10.81 -3.39
N VAL A 82 2.26 -10.62 -4.70
CA VAL A 82 3.56 -10.37 -5.34
C VAL A 82 4.13 -9.03 -4.87
N LEU A 83 3.34 -7.96 -4.88
CA LEU A 83 3.78 -6.63 -4.43
C LEU A 83 4.24 -6.64 -2.97
N ARG A 84 3.50 -7.30 -2.08
CA ARG A 84 3.88 -7.51 -0.68
C ARG A 84 5.19 -8.30 -0.57
N SER A 85 5.37 -9.32 -1.38
CA SER A 85 6.60 -10.14 -1.40
C SER A 85 7.83 -9.33 -1.83
N LEU A 86 7.66 -8.37 -2.73
CA LEU A 86 8.73 -7.52 -3.24
C LEU A 86 9.07 -6.35 -2.30
N ALA A 87 8.16 -5.92 -1.44
CA ALA A 87 8.34 -4.79 -0.54
C ALA A 87 9.26 -5.11 0.66
N ASP A 88 9.95 -4.10 1.18
CA ASP A 88 10.67 -4.19 2.45
C ASP A 88 9.72 -3.93 3.62
N VAL A 89 8.79 -3.00 3.46
CA VAL A 89 7.77 -2.61 4.46
C VAL A 89 6.47 -2.22 3.76
N ILE A 90 5.34 -2.53 4.42
CA ILE A 90 4.00 -2.14 3.97
C ILE A 90 3.53 -0.95 4.80
N LEU A 91 3.11 0.12 4.15
CA LEU A 91 2.68 1.36 4.76
C LEU A 91 1.17 1.53 4.63
N VAL A 92 0.48 1.83 5.72
CA VAL A 92 -0.98 2.00 5.74
C VAL A 92 -1.41 3.07 6.74
N GLY A 93 -2.45 3.82 6.43
CA GLY A 93 -3.08 4.73 7.37
C GLY A 93 -3.90 3.97 8.44
N ALA A 94 -3.90 4.46 9.69
CA ALA A 94 -4.60 3.81 10.80
C ALA A 94 -6.12 3.64 10.55
N SER A 95 -6.75 4.56 9.84
CA SER A 95 -8.18 4.43 9.47
C SER A 95 -8.41 3.21 8.60
N THR A 96 -7.60 3.07 7.52
CA THR A 96 -7.66 1.92 6.61
C THR A 96 -7.33 0.63 7.35
N ALA A 97 -6.29 0.63 8.19
CA ALA A 97 -5.92 -0.55 8.98
C ALA A 97 -7.08 -1.04 9.88
N ARG A 98 -7.88 -0.13 10.44
CA ARG A 98 -9.07 -0.49 11.23
C ARG A 98 -10.22 -1.00 10.37
N VAL A 99 -10.57 -0.26 9.30
CA VAL A 99 -11.71 -0.59 8.43
C VAL A 99 -11.50 -1.93 7.74
N GLU A 100 -10.30 -2.15 7.19
CA GLU A 100 -9.93 -3.38 6.47
C GLU A 100 -9.46 -4.49 7.43
N ARG A 101 -9.42 -4.23 8.74
CA ARG A 101 -9.04 -5.21 9.77
C ARG A 101 -7.67 -5.81 9.54
N TYR A 102 -6.68 -4.96 9.33
CA TYR A 102 -5.32 -5.40 9.10
C TYR A 102 -4.78 -6.31 10.20
N ARG A 103 -3.98 -7.26 9.79
CA ARG A 103 -3.21 -8.19 10.62
C ARG A 103 -1.77 -8.24 10.10
N PRO A 104 -0.81 -8.72 10.88
CA PRO A 104 0.52 -8.99 10.36
C PRO A 104 0.46 -9.90 9.14
N VAL A 105 1.37 -9.69 8.19
CA VAL A 105 1.41 -10.49 6.97
C VAL A 105 1.75 -11.94 7.32
N ALA A 106 0.86 -12.86 6.98
CA ALA A 106 1.12 -14.28 7.16
C ALA A 106 1.97 -14.83 6.00
N GLY A 107 2.83 -15.81 6.28
CA GLY A 107 3.68 -16.43 5.26
C GLY A 107 2.92 -16.98 4.05
N ARG A 108 1.68 -17.47 4.28
CA ARG A 108 0.78 -17.94 3.20
C ARG A 108 0.26 -16.84 2.27
N GLU A 109 0.46 -15.57 2.61
CA GLU A 109 0.00 -14.41 1.81
C GLU A 109 1.08 -13.87 0.89
N ILE A 110 2.29 -14.45 0.94
CA ILE A 110 3.44 -13.99 0.19
C ILE A 110 4.21 -15.15 -0.44
N TRP A 111 5.05 -14.80 -1.42
CA TRP A 111 5.98 -15.71 -2.08
C TRP A 111 7.36 -15.58 -1.43
N ALA A 112 7.68 -16.50 -0.52
CA ALA A 112 8.90 -16.44 0.30
C ALA A 112 10.18 -16.34 -0.55
N ALA A 113 10.27 -17.05 -1.67
CA ALA A 113 11.43 -17.00 -2.55
C ALA A 113 11.64 -15.63 -3.22
N LEU A 114 10.56 -14.81 -3.38
CA LEU A 114 10.68 -13.43 -3.87
C LEU A 114 11.26 -12.48 -2.80
N ARG A 115 11.39 -12.93 -1.56
CA ARG A 115 11.98 -12.14 -0.47
C ARG A 115 13.49 -12.00 -0.59
N ASN A 116 14.16 -12.92 -1.31
CA ASN A 116 15.57 -12.84 -1.64
C ASN A 116 16.47 -12.50 -0.43
N GLY A 117 16.40 -13.31 0.62
CA GLY A 117 17.20 -13.14 1.87
C GLY A 117 16.68 -12.07 2.84
N ARG A 118 15.60 -11.36 2.54
CA ARG A 118 14.93 -10.45 3.48
C ARG A 118 14.12 -11.21 4.53
N ALA A 119 13.65 -10.52 5.57
CA ALA A 119 12.75 -11.10 6.58
C ALA A 119 11.62 -11.92 5.91
N PRO A 120 11.17 -13.03 6.51
CA PRO A 120 10.18 -13.92 5.89
C PRO A 120 8.91 -13.21 5.45
N THR A 121 8.47 -12.22 6.23
CA THR A 121 7.34 -11.34 5.89
C THR A 121 7.75 -9.87 6.04
N PRO A 122 7.19 -8.94 5.24
CA PRO A 122 7.41 -7.53 5.46
C PRO A 122 6.64 -7.05 6.71
N PRO A 123 7.23 -6.20 7.55
CA PRO A 123 6.48 -5.55 8.63
C PRO A 123 5.44 -4.58 8.05
N ILE A 124 4.38 -4.35 8.84
CA ILE A 124 3.40 -3.31 8.53
C ILE A 124 3.76 -2.05 9.33
N ALA A 125 3.88 -0.92 8.64
CA ALA A 125 4.06 0.40 9.22
C ALA A 125 2.72 1.15 9.19
N VAL A 126 2.17 1.48 10.36
CA VAL A 126 0.91 2.20 10.48
C VAL A 126 1.15 3.67 10.77
N VAL A 127 0.63 4.54 9.91
CA VAL A 127 0.69 6.00 10.09
C VAL A 127 -0.50 6.44 10.94
N THR A 128 -0.22 7.05 12.10
CA THR A 128 -1.26 7.51 13.02
C THR A 128 -0.80 8.69 13.87
N ARG A 129 -1.52 9.79 13.85
CA ARG A 129 -1.24 10.95 14.71
C ARG A 129 -1.60 10.69 16.17
N GLU A 130 -2.74 10.05 16.42
CA GLU A 130 -3.34 9.92 17.74
C GLU A 130 -3.26 8.52 18.36
N LEU A 131 -2.61 7.57 17.67
CA LEU A 131 -2.59 6.15 18.07
C LEU A 131 -3.98 5.58 18.40
N GLY A 132 -4.95 5.84 17.54
CA GLY A 132 -6.30 5.28 17.63
C GLY A 132 -6.34 3.82 17.17
N LEU A 133 -5.40 3.00 17.65
CA LEU A 133 -5.27 1.56 17.40
C LEU A 133 -5.50 0.81 18.71
N ASP A 134 -6.02 -0.40 18.62
CA ASP A 134 -6.06 -1.30 19.76
C ASP A 134 -4.63 -1.82 20.03
N PRO A 135 -4.01 -1.47 21.17
CA PRO A 135 -2.64 -1.89 21.47
C PRO A 135 -2.49 -3.38 21.66
N ASP A 136 -3.53 -4.08 22.11
CA ASP A 136 -3.57 -5.52 22.33
C ASP A 136 -4.24 -6.27 21.17
N GLY A 137 -4.65 -5.52 20.13
CA GLY A 137 -5.27 -6.06 18.94
C GLY A 137 -4.28 -6.85 18.04
N PRO A 138 -4.82 -7.69 17.16
CA PRO A 138 -4.03 -8.65 16.38
C PRO A 138 -2.96 -7.99 15.49
N LEU A 139 -3.16 -6.74 15.05
CA LEU A 139 -2.19 -6.03 14.21
C LEU A 139 -0.89 -5.74 14.98
N LEU A 140 -0.97 -5.40 16.26
CA LEU A 140 0.20 -5.09 17.08
C LEU A 140 0.67 -6.34 17.84
N ALA A 141 -0.21 -6.97 18.61
CA ALA A 141 0.15 -8.08 19.48
C ALA A 141 0.40 -9.40 18.71
N GLY A 142 -0.13 -9.55 17.50
CA GLY A 142 0.07 -10.75 16.68
C GLY A 142 1.27 -10.68 15.74
N ALA A 143 2.04 -9.60 15.73
CA ALA A 143 3.17 -9.46 14.82
C ALA A 143 4.37 -10.31 15.29
N PRO A 144 5.00 -11.10 14.39
CA PRO A 144 6.15 -11.89 14.75
C PRO A 144 7.38 -10.99 15.03
N PRO A 145 8.32 -11.42 15.88
CA PRO A 145 9.47 -10.60 16.29
C PRO A 145 10.29 -10.05 15.12
N GLU A 146 10.45 -10.84 14.06
CA GLU A 146 11.22 -10.49 12.85
C GLU A 146 10.49 -9.54 11.90
N ALA A 147 9.17 -9.33 12.08
CA ALA A 147 8.34 -8.40 11.31
C ALA A 147 7.37 -7.63 12.23
N ARG A 148 7.91 -7.14 13.35
CA ARG A 148 7.14 -6.39 14.34
C ARG A 148 6.47 -5.17 13.69
N THR A 149 5.20 -4.93 14.01
CA THR A 149 4.48 -3.76 13.48
C THR A 149 5.17 -2.47 13.90
N ILE A 150 5.33 -1.55 12.97
CA ILE A 150 5.89 -0.21 13.18
C ILE A 150 4.73 0.77 13.31
N VAL A 151 4.72 1.60 14.34
CA VAL A 151 3.73 2.65 14.52
C VAL A 151 4.40 4.01 14.37
N LEU A 152 4.19 4.66 13.22
CA LEU A 152 4.69 5.99 12.93
C LEU A 152 3.72 7.02 13.53
N THR A 153 4.21 7.82 14.47
CA THR A 153 3.39 8.78 15.21
C THR A 153 4.15 10.08 15.49
N THR A 154 3.51 10.99 16.22
CA THR A 154 4.07 12.30 16.60
C THR A 154 4.47 12.35 18.07
N ALA A 155 5.31 13.31 18.43
CA ALA A 155 5.65 13.58 19.84
C ALA A 155 4.41 14.07 20.63
N ALA A 156 3.49 14.78 19.97
CA ALA A 156 2.24 15.27 20.55
C ALA A 156 1.22 14.15 20.85
N ALA A 157 1.41 12.96 20.31
CA ALA A 157 0.54 11.82 20.61
C ALA A 157 0.55 11.50 22.12
N PRO A 158 -0.58 11.09 22.73
CA PRO A 158 -0.65 10.82 24.16
C PRO A 158 0.41 9.81 24.61
N ALA A 159 1.22 10.18 25.61
CA ALA A 159 2.33 9.34 26.10
C ALA A 159 1.85 7.96 26.55
N ALA A 160 0.69 7.87 27.22
CA ALA A 160 0.10 6.61 27.65
C ALA A 160 -0.23 5.69 26.45
N ARG A 161 -0.74 6.24 25.34
CA ARG A 161 -1.03 5.46 24.13
C ARG A 161 0.26 4.97 23.45
N ARG A 162 1.31 5.84 23.43
CA ARG A 162 2.63 5.43 22.90
C ARG A 162 3.22 4.29 23.73
N ALA A 163 3.17 4.39 25.06
CA ALA A 163 3.64 3.34 25.96
C ALA A 163 2.84 2.03 25.81
N ALA A 164 1.52 2.12 25.67
CA ALA A 164 0.67 0.97 25.41
C ALA A 164 1.03 0.28 24.08
N ALA A 165 1.17 1.01 23.00
CA ALA A 165 1.55 0.45 21.69
C ALA A 165 2.98 -0.15 21.73
N ALA A 166 3.91 0.46 22.45
CA ALA A 166 5.30 0.00 22.55
C ALA A 166 5.46 -1.39 23.20
N ARG A 167 4.44 -1.89 23.89
CA ARG A 167 4.48 -3.27 24.42
C ARG A 167 4.59 -4.30 23.28
N HIS A 168 3.95 -4.05 22.15
CA HIS A 168 3.81 -5.00 21.04
C HIS A 168 4.35 -4.50 19.71
N ALA A 169 4.53 -3.19 19.54
CA ALA A 169 4.97 -2.58 18.30
C ALA A 169 6.26 -1.76 18.48
N GLU A 170 6.95 -1.49 17.38
CA GLU A 170 8.00 -0.47 17.35
C GLU A 170 7.34 0.91 17.17
N VAL A 171 7.36 1.76 18.20
CA VAL A 171 6.80 3.10 18.14
C VAL A 171 7.88 4.09 17.72
N VAL A 172 7.64 4.75 16.57
CA VAL A 172 8.54 5.70 15.94
C VAL A 172 7.93 7.09 15.96
N VAL A 173 8.56 8.01 16.63
CA VAL A 173 8.16 9.42 16.62
C VAL A 173 8.81 10.09 15.41
N ALA A 174 8.03 10.31 14.36
CA ALA A 174 8.51 10.84 13.06
C ALA A 174 8.17 12.33 12.86
N GLY A 175 7.79 13.03 13.90
CA GLY A 175 7.52 14.47 13.86
C GLY A 175 7.02 15.01 15.20
N PRO A 176 7.04 16.33 15.40
CA PRO A 176 6.61 16.93 16.68
C PRO A 176 5.08 16.83 16.87
N ASP A 177 4.29 17.35 15.97
CA ASP A 177 2.83 17.51 16.04
C ASP A 177 2.09 16.95 14.81
N ARG A 178 2.79 16.80 13.69
CA ARG A 178 2.25 16.25 12.45
C ARG A 178 3.25 15.27 11.81
N LEU A 179 2.72 14.37 10.99
CA LEU A 179 3.47 13.49 10.13
C LEU A 179 3.39 14.05 8.71
N THR A 180 4.54 14.35 8.11
CA THR A 180 4.61 14.72 6.70
C THR A 180 5.06 13.51 5.87
N PRO A 181 4.73 13.44 4.58
CA PRO A 181 5.25 12.40 3.69
C PRO A 181 6.76 12.21 3.78
N ALA A 182 7.52 13.31 3.84
CA ALA A 182 8.99 13.27 3.94
C ALA A 182 9.46 12.66 5.27
N THR A 183 8.85 13.03 6.40
CA THR A 183 9.24 12.46 7.71
C THR A 183 8.86 10.99 7.84
N ILE A 184 7.74 10.57 7.24
CA ILE A 184 7.33 9.15 7.19
C ILE A 184 8.36 8.33 6.41
N ILE A 185 8.71 8.77 5.18
CA ILE A 185 9.69 8.07 4.32
C ILE A 185 11.08 8.08 4.98
N GLY A 186 11.51 9.23 5.52
CA GLY A 186 12.78 9.35 6.21
C GLY A 186 12.93 8.39 7.38
N ALA A 187 11.92 8.30 8.25
CA ALA A 187 11.91 7.39 9.38
C ALA A 187 12.01 5.91 8.98
N LEU A 188 11.42 5.53 7.85
CA LEU A 188 11.54 4.18 7.29
C LEU A 188 12.91 3.97 6.62
N ALA A 189 13.43 5.00 5.92
CA ALA A 189 14.75 4.96 5.29
C ALA A 189 15.89 4.78 6.31
N GLU A 190 15.81 5.44 7.46
CA GLU A 190 16.76 5.30 8.60
C GLU A 190 16.79 3.86 9.14
N ARG A 191 15.72 3.10 8.97
CA ARG A 191 15.61 1.68 9.32
C ARG A 191 16.08 0.73 8.20
N GLY A 192 16.60 1.28 7.12
CA GLY A 192 17.11 0.51 5.99
C GLY A 192 16.04 0.08 4.98
N TYR A 193 14.78 0.47 5.14
CA TYR A 193 13.73 0.17 4.17
C TYR A 193 13.87 1.03 2.93
N ARG A 194 13.97 0.40 1.76
CA ARG A 194 14.16 1.05 0.45
C ARG A 194 13.01 0.81 -0.51
N ARG A 195 12.29 -0.29 -0.34
CA ARG A 195 11.13 -0.68 -1.16
C ARG A 195 9.88 -0.54 -0.34
N LEU A 196 9.23 0.62 -0.43
CA LEU A 196 8.04 0.95 0.33
C LEU A 196 6.81 0.64 -0.51
N LEU A 197 5.85 -0.10 0.07
CA LEU A 197 4.54 -0.36 -0.53
C LEU A 197 3.48 0.32 0.32
N THR A 198 2.81 1.36 -0.18
CA THR A 198 1.62 1.88 0.51
C THR A 198 0.36 1.22 -0.04
N GLU A 199 -0.47 0.74 0.87
CA GLU A 199 -1.80 0.19 0.58
C GLU A 199 -2.91 1.18 0.96
N GLY A 200 -2.54 2.44 1.02
CA GLY A 200 -3.49 3.54 1.25
C GLY A 200 -3.62 3.88 2.75
N GLY A 201 -4.71 4.50 3.30
CA GLY A 201 -5.90 4.92 2.53
C GLY A 201 -5.75 6.12 1.59
N PRO A 202 -6.89 6.51 1.02
CA PRO A 202 -6.95 7.58 0.03
C PRO A 202 -6.28 8.88 0.46
N SER A 203 -6.49 9.32 1.69
CA SER A 203 -5.86 10.53 2.24
C SER A 203 -4.34 10.42 2.33
N LEU A 204 -3.80 9.26 2.69
CA LEU A 204 -2.35 9.04 2.74
C LEU A 204 -1.74 9.03 1.34
N LEU A 205 -2.41 8.38 0.38
CA LEU A 205 -2.01 8.41 -1.03
C LEU A 205 -1.98 9.83 -1.58
N THR A 206 -3.01 10.63 -1.28
CA THR A 206 -3.08 12.04 -1.68
C THR A 206 -1.88 12.82 -1.17
N GLN A 207 -1.57 12.70 0.13
CA GLN A 207 -0.44 13.40 0.73
C GLN A 207 0.91 13.03 0.06
N PHE A 208 1.14 11.74 -0.23
CA PHE A 208 2.36 11.31 -0.94
C PHE A 208 2.42 11.84 -2.37
N ASN A 209 1.29 11.85 -3.09
CA ASN A 209 1.22 12.39 -4.44
C ASN A 209 1.48 13.90 -4.47
N GLU A 210 0.83 14.67 -3.60
CA GLU A 210 1.00 16.12 -3.50
C GLU A 210 2.43 16.53 -3.11
N ALA A 211 3.07 15.73 -2.25
CA ALA A 211 4.47 15.93 -1.87
C ALA A 211 5.48 15.55 -2.98
N GLY A 212 5.01 14.99 -4.11
CA GLY A 212 5.89 14.54 -5.17
C GLY A 212 6.68 13.25 -4.87
N LEU A 213 6.28 12.51 -3.83
CA LEU A 213 7.03 11.36 -3.31
C LEU A 213 6.48 10.00 -3.74
N LEU A 214 5.36 9.97 -4.48
CA LEU A 214 4.86 8.74 -5.08
C LEU A 214 5.59 8.45 -6.39
N ASP A 215 6.32 7.35 -6.45
CA ASP A 215 7.11 6.94 -7.64
C ASP A 215 6.31 6.04 -8.60
N ASP A 216 5.41 5.20 -8.05
CA ASP A 216 4.82 4.05 -8.73
C ASP A 216 3.39 3.85 -8.21
N LEU A 217 2.43 3.75 -9.11
CA LEU A 217 1.03 3.45 -8.79
C LEU A 217 0.61 2.18 -9.52
N CYS A 218 0.30 1.14 -8.75
CA CYS A 218 -0.39 -0.05 -9.21
C CYS A 218 -1.88 0.15 -8.92
N LEU A 219 -2.70 0.17 -9.97
CA LEU A 219 -4.13 0.38 -9.87
C LEU A 219 -4.87 -0.75 -10.58
N THR A 220 -5.67 -1.50 -9.82
CA THR A 220 -6.64 -2.42 -10.39
C THR A 220 -7.95 -1.69 -10.63
N ILE A 221 -8.46 -1.76 -11.86
CA ILE A 221 -9.79 -1.30 -12.24
C ILE A 221 -10.66 -2.54 -12.34
N SER A 222 -11.56 -2.69 -11.37
CA SER A 222 -12.53 -3.79 -11.31
C SER A 222 -13.68 -3.53 -12.28
N PRO A 223 -14.21 -4.56 -12.99
CA PRO A 223 -15.33 -4.40 -13.93
C PRO A 223 -16.68 -4.27 -13.19
N VAL A 224 -16.72 -3.44 -12.16
CA VAL A 224 -17.89 -3.17 -11.32
C VAL A 224 -18.26 -1.71 -11.42
N LEU A 225 -19.56 -1.39 -11.49
CA LEU A 225 -20.10 -0.06 -11.30
C LEU A 225 -20.69 0.02 -9.89
N GLU A 226 -20.19 0.91 -9.05
CA GLU A 226 -20.67 1.09 -7.70
C GLU A 226 -21.82 2.11 -7.63
N GLY A 227 -21.72 3.20 -8.40
CA GLY A 227 -22.78 4.19 -8.61
C GLY A 227 -23.17 5.05 -7.41
N GLY A 228 -22.58 4.82 -6.24
CA GLY A 228 -22.92 5.48 -4.98
C GLY A 228 -22.04 6.69 -4.64
N TRP A 229 -21.92 6.97 -3.36
CA TRP A 229 -21.09 8.06 -2.81
C TRP A 229 -19.72 7.58 -2.31
N ALA A 230 -19.26 6.42 -2.71
CA ALA A 230 -17.94 5.92 -2.32
C ALA A 230 -16.84 6.90 -2.75
N GLY A 231 -15.88 7.14 -1.85
CA GLY A 231 -14.72 7.99 -2.15
C GLY A 231 -13.86 7.41 -3.26
N ARG A 232 -13.00 8.26 -3.82
CA ARG A 232 -11.97 7.86 -4.80
C ARG A 232 -10.72 7.35 -4.10
N ILE A 233 -9.85 6.65 -4.83
CA ILE A 233 -8.52 6.23 -4.33
C ILE A 233 -7.62 7.41 -3.95
N HIS A 234 -7.88 8.58 -4.51
CA HIS A 234 -7.19 9.84 -4.23
C HIS A 234 -8.26 10.85 -3.79
N ALA A 235 -8.30 11.16 -2.50
CA ALA A 235 -9.28 12.04 -1.90
C ALA A 235 -8.59 13.05 -0.99
N ALA A 236 -9.05 14.29 -1.01
CA ALA A 236 -8.59 15.28 -0.05
C ALA A 236 -8.76 14.73 1.38
N PRO A 237 -7.86 15.04 2.31
CA PRO A 237 -8.03 14.69 3.72
C PRO A 237 -9.41 15.17 4.19
N ALA A 238 -10.14 14.31 4.88
CA ALA A 238 -11.38 14.74 5.52
C ALA A 238 -11.08 15.93 6.44
N ALA A 239 -11.95 16.95 6.49
CA ALA A 239 -11.74 18.16 7.29
C ALA A 239 -11.47 17.87 8.78
N ALA A 240 -11.91 16.71 9.29
CA ALA A 240 -11.59 16.21 10.62
C ALA A 240 -10.09 15.95 10.85
N ASP A 241 -9.31 15.63 9.82
CA ASP A 241 -7.85 15.45 9.91
C ASP A 241 -7.11 16.81 9.94
N GLN A 242 -7.80 17.89 9.59
CA GLN A 242 -7.27 19.26 9.60
C GLN A 242 -7.75 20.11 10.79
N GLY A 243 -8.51 19.52 11.75
CA GLY A 243 -8.94 20.22 12.97
C GLY A 243 -10.12 21.20 12.81
N GLY A 244 -10.87 21.14 11.69
CA GLY A 244 -12.05 21.93 11.43
C GLY A 244 -13.34 21.11 11.36
N PRO A 245 -14.53 21.69 11.63
CA PRO A 245 -15.80 20.98 11.50
C PRO A 245 -16.05 20.64 10.03
N ALA A 246 -16.29 19.36 9.76
CA ALA A 246 -16.67 18.86 8.44
C ALA A 246 -18.10 19.36 8.11
N GLY A 247 -18.21 20.40 7.28
CA GLY A 247 -19.47 20.77 6.65
C GLY A 247 -19.70 19.97 5.38
N PRO A 248 -20.95 19.54 5.04
CA PRO A 248 -21.24 18.95 3.75
C PRO A 248 -21.00 20.00 2.66
N GLY A 249 -20.02 19.77 1.78
CA GLY A 249 -19.77 20.63 0.61
C GLY A 249 -18.51 21.49 0.65
N ALA A 250 -17.56 21.27 1.54
CA ALA A 250 -16.25 21.90 1.42
C ALA A 250 -15.60 21.39 0.12
N ALA A 251 -15.63 22.22 -0.92
CA ALA A 251 -14.90 21.96 -2.16
C ALA A 251 -13.42 21.80 -1.81
N ALA A 252 -12.86 20.61 -2.06
CA ALA A 252 -11.43 20.43 -2.05
C ALA A 252 -10.86 21.49 -3.01
N GLY A 253 -9.88 22.27 -2.55
CA GLY A 253 -9.14 23.16 -3.43
C GLY A 253 -8.57 22.38 -4.63
N PRO A 254 -8.13 23.04 -5.70
CA PRO A 254 -7.57 22.38 -6.87
C PRO A 254 -6.39 21.51 -6.44
N GLY A 255 -6.58 20.18 -6.48
CA GLY A 255 -5.53 19.22 -6.18
C GLY A 255 -4.38 19.37 -7.19
N THR A 256 -3.16 19.17 -6.73
CA THR A 256 -2.01 19.16 -7.65
C THR A 256 -2.07 17.91 -8.52
N ALA A 257 -2.44 18.05 -9.79
CA ALA A 257 -2.46 16.96 -10.73
C ALA A 257 -1.03 16.50 -11.05
N ALA A 258 -0.76 15.22 -10.85
CA ALA A 258 0.51 14.60 -11.24
C ALA A 258 0.33 13.85 -12.56
N ARG A 259 1.24 14.07 -13.53
CA ARG A 259 1.26 13.29 -14.76
C ARG A 259 1.98 11.98 -14.52
N LEU A 260 1.34 10.89 -14.86
CA LEU A 260 1.88 9.55 -14.77
C LEU A 260 2.08 8.96 -16.17
N ARG A 261 3.10 8.13 -16.33
CA ARG A 261 3.37 7.36 -17.56
C ARG A 261 2.94 5.91 -17.33
N LEU A 262 2.11 5.40 -18.21
CA LEU A 262 1.71 4.00 -18.18
C LEU A 262 2.93 3.11 -18.45
N ALA A 263 3.20 2.15 -17.58
CA ALA A 263 4.27 1.18 -17.73
C ALA A 263 3.76 -0.13 -18.35
N HIS A 264 2.69 -0.70 -17.80
CA HIS A 264 2.02 -1.86 -18.39
C HIS A 264 0.55 -1.94 -17.94
N VAL A 265 -0.22 -2.74 -18.67
CA VAL A 265 -1.57 -3.16 -18.31
C VAL A 265 -1.66 -4.67 -18.48
N LEU A 266 -2.15 -5.34 -17.44
CA LEU A 266 -2.56 -6.74 -17.49
C LEU A 266 -4.09 -6.79 -17.46
N GLU A 267 -4.66 -7.80 -18.10
CA GLU A 267 -6.11 -8.05 -18.11
C GLU A 267 -6.37 -9.45 -17.59
N ASP A 268 -7.40 -9.60 -16.76
CA ASP A 268 -7.89 -10.88 -16.29
C ASP A 268 -9.34 -10.75 -15.85
N ASP A 269 -10.21 -11.54 -16.45
CA ASP A 269 -11.65 -11.57 -16.14
C ASP A 269 -12.29 -10.17 -16.10
N GLY A 270 -11.98 -9.34 -17.10
CA GLY A 270 -12.47 -7.98 -17.25
C GLY A 270 -11.80 -6.94 -16.32
N SER A 271 -10.97 -7.35 -15.39
CA SER A 271 -10.19 -6.44 -14.54
C SER A 271 -8.96 -5.96 -15.28
N LEU A 272 -8.65 -4.65 -15.18
CA LEU A 272 -7.43 -4.06 -15.70
C LEU A 272 -6.46 -3.77 -14.56
N LEU A 273 -5.27 -4.37 -14.60
CA LEU A 273 -4.22 -4.15 -13.61
C LEU A 273 -3.16 -3.25 -14.24
N CYS A 274 -3.27 -1.96 -13.94
CA CYS A 274 -2.45 -0.91 -14.52
C CYS A 274 -1.27 -0.59 -13.61
N ARG A 275 -0.08 -0.43 -14.19
CA ARG A 275 1.07 0.14 -13.50
C ARG A 275 1.45 1.46 -14.14
N TYR A 276 1.53 2.49 -13.33
CA TYR A 276 1.96 3.83 -13.71
C TYR A 276 3.22 4.22 -12.96
N LEU A 277 4.12 4.90 -13.64
CA LEU A 277 5.33 5.49 -13.05
C LEU A 277 5.20 7.02 -13.08
N ARG A 278 5.71 7.70 -12.07
CA ARG A 278 5.83 9.15 -12.11
C ARG A 278 6.71 9.55 -13.29
N GLY A 279 6.22 10.46 -14.12
CA GLY A 279 7.03 11.04 -15.19
C GLY A 279 8.18 11.84 -14.59
N THR A 280 9.37 11.73 -15.17
CA THR A 280 10.43 12.73 -14.96
C THR A 280 9.97 14.03 -15.62
N SER A 281 9.88 15.10 -14.84
CA SER A 281 9.59 16.46 -15.33
C SER A 281 10.69 16.91 -16.26
#